data_3b56d9b56b4a318d934c371818cd051b
#
_entry.id   3b56d9b56b4a318d934c371818cd051b
#
_cell.length_a   1.000
_cell.length_b   1.000
_cell.length_c   1.000
_cell.angle_alpha   90.00
_cell.angle_beta   90.00
_cell.angle_gamma   90.00
#
_symmetry.space_group_name_H-M   'P 1'
#
loop_
_entity.id
_entity.type
_entity.pdbx_description
1 polymer ?
#
loop_
_entity_poly.entity_id
_entity_poly.type
_entity_poly.pdbx_seq_one_letter_code
_entity_poly.pdbx_strand_id
1 'polypeptide(L)'
;MHQSSMGAMARFVEEHLASRRGRQLSVLDVGSMDVNGSYRTLFDDPAWSYTGVDMAPGAGVDKVLPGPYDWSSIQTASFDVVVSGQAFEHIEYPWVTILEVARVLRPGGLVCIIVPSAGYEHRYPVDCWRYYPDGLRALARWADLDVIDAATDWEPAGDYSDDSALWADSVLVAAKRRDRPRPQATAKQEVLRRITRLQAARRQTAT
;
A
#
# COMPACT_ATOMS: atom_id res chain seq x y z
N MET A 1 -8.03 9.46 6.95
CA MET A 1 -8.71 8.25 6.41
C MET A 1 -10.18 8.59 6.21
N HIS A 2 -10.75 8.35 5.01
CA HIS A 2 -12.16 8.62 4.72
C HIS A 2 -13.02 7.41 5.02
N GLN A 3 -14.33 7.62 5.22
CA GLN A 3 -15.27 6.52 5.45
C GLN A 3 -15.36 5.57 4.25
N SER A 4 -15.29 6.08 3.00
CA SER A 4 -15.23 5.26 1.77
C SER A 4 -14.03 4.33 1.76
N SER A 5 -12.87 4.84 2.13
CA SER A 5 -11.62 4.08 2.21
C SER A 5 -11.67 3.00 3.30
N MET A 6 -12.23 3.31 4.46
CA MET A 6 -12.49 2.32 5.53
C MET A 6 -13.45 1.23 5.06
N GLY A 7 -14.53 1.60 4.39
CA GLY A 7 -15.49 0.65 3.82
C GLY A 7 -14.87 -0.25 2.74
N ALA A 8 -14.02 0.29 1.87
CA ALA A 8 -13.31 -0.47 0.87
C ALA A 8 -12.33 -1.48 1.49
N MET A 9 -11.60 -1.07 2.53
CA MET A 9 -10.70 -1.98 3.26
C MET A 9 -11.47 -3.06 4.03
N ALA A 10 -12.61 -2.72 4.62
CA ALA A 10 -13.48 -3.70 5.29
C ALA A 10 -13.97 -4.76 4.29
N ARG A 11 -14.40 -4.36 3.08
CA ARG A 11 -14.75 -5.31 2.01
C ARG A 11 -13.57 -6.21 1.63
N PHE A 12 -12.38 -5.66 1.47
CA PHE A 12 -11.17 -6.46 1.21
C PHE A 12 -10.96 -7.53 2.30
N VAL A 13 -11.06 -7.16 3.58
CA VAL A 13 -10.91 -8.11 4.70
C VAL A 13 -11.96 -9.21 4.62
N GLU A 14 -13.23 -8.85 4.40
CA GLU A 14 -14.32 -9.81 4.33
C GLU A 14 -14.19 -10.76 3.12
N GLU A 15 -13.92 -10.23 1.93
CA GLU A 15 -13.91 -11.02 0.70
C GLU A 15 -12.66 -11.90 0.57
N HIS A 16 -11.50 -11.42 1.04
CA HIS A 16 -10.22 -12.09 0.79
C HIS A 16 -9.58 -12.72 2.03
N LEU A 17 -9.95 -12.29 3.23
CA LEU A 17 -9.33 -12.76 4.46
C LEU A 17 -10.27 -13.52 5.40
N ALA A 18 -11.59 -13.46 5.21
CA ALA A 18 -12.55 -14.14 6.08
C ALA A 18 -12.24 -15.65 6.25
N SER A 19 -11.87 -16.33 5.16
CA SER A 19 -11.49 -17.75 5.19
C SER A 19 -10.14 -18.04 5.88
N ARG A 20 -9.40 -17.00 6.25
CA ARG A 20 -8.10 -17.07 6.94
C ARG A 20 -8.20 -16.75 8.43
N ARG A 21 -9.40 -16.42 8.95
CA ARG A 21 -9.61 -16.17 10.38
C ARG A 21 -9.17 -17.40 11.20
N GLY A 22 -8.58 -17.12 12.38
CA GLY A 22 -7.99 -18.14 13.25
C GLY A 22 -6.68 -18.76 12.75
N ARG A 23 -6.16 -18.36 11.59
CA ARG A 23 -4.83 -18.76 11.09
C ARG A 23 -3.87 -17.59 11.26
N GLN A 24 -2.61 -17.89 11.53
CA GLN A 24 -1.58 -16.85 11.63
C GLN A 24 -1.44 -16.09 10.31
N LEU A 25 -1.58 -14.77 10.37
CA LEU A 25 -1.29 -13.85 9.28
C LEU A 25 -0.42 -12.70 9.78
N SER A 26 0.52 -12.28 8.94
CA SER A 26 1.31 -11.07 9.15
C SER A 26 0.84 -9.99 8.18
N VAL A 27 0.36 -8.86 8.70
CA VAL A 27 -0.15 -7.72 7.93
C VAL A 27 0.83 -6.55 8.08
N LEU A 28 1.20 -5.93 6.96
CA LEU A 28 1.96 -4.68 6.89
C LEU A 28 1.06 -3.57 6.38
N ASP A 29 0.94 -2.48 7.11
CA ASP A 29 0.25 -1.26 6.69
C ASP A 29 1.26 -0.17 6.34
N VAL A 30 1.21 0.31 5.11
CA VAL A 30 2.15 1.28 4.53
C VAL A 30 1.51 2.66 4.48
N GLY A 31 2.13 3.64 5.16
CA GLY A 31 1.51 4.94 5.41
C GLY A 31 0.50 4.85 6.55
N SER A 32 0.90 4.18 7.63
CA SER A 32 0.00 3.79 8.73
C SER A 32 -0.26 4.88 9.74
N MET A 33 0.31 6.09 9.57
CA MET A 33 0.10 7.18 10.52
C MET A 33 -1.39 7.50 10.65
N ASP A 34 -1.90 7.37 11.87
CA ASP A 34 -3.30 7.67 12.18
C ASP A 34 -3.48 9.19 12.29
N VAL A 35 -3.95 9.80 11.20
CA VAL A 35 -4.33 11.21 11.16
C VAL A 35 -5.84 11.35 11.40
N ASN A 36 -6.66 10.51 10.76
CA ASN A 36 -8.13 10.55 10.81
C ASN A 36 -8.73 9.13 10.81
N GLY A 37 -8.10 8.18 11.49
CA GLY A 37 -8.51 6.77 11.56
C GLY A 37 -7.45 5.80 11.04
N SER A 38 -7.56 4.55 11.45
CA SER A 38 -6.60 3.48 11.14
C SER A 38 -7.31 2.22 10.69
N TYR A 39 -6.76 1.53 9.69
CA TYR A 39 -7.24 0.21 9.27
C TYR A 39 -7.00 -0.88 10.31
N ARG A 40 -6.13 -0.64 11.29
CA ARG A 40 -5.76 -1.62 12.33
C ARG A 40 -6.99 -2.28 12.97
N THR A 41 -8.05 -1.52 13.18
CA THR A 41 -9.30 -2.03 13.80
C THR A 41 -10.06 -3.03 12.95
N LEU A 42 -9.78 -3.10 11.64
CA LEU A 42 -10.39 -4.06 10.71
C LEU A 42 -9.65 -5.41 10.72
N PHE A 43 -8.42 -5.45 11.24
CA PHE A 43 -7.58 -6.64 11.31
C PHE A 43 -7.54 -7.19 12.74
N ASP A 44 -8.72 -7.40 13.32
CA ASP A 44 -8.98 -7.69 14.74
C ASP A 44 -8.88 -9.16 15.13
N ASP A 45 -8.52 -10.06 14.20
CA ASP A 45 -8.34 -11.48 14.52
C ASP A 45 -7.12 -11.67 15.43
N PRO A 46 -7.27 -12.35 16.59
CA PRO A 46 -6.16 -12.51 17.54
C PRO A 46 -4.99 -13.34 17.02
N ALA A 47 -5.17 -14.11 15.92
CA ALA A 47 -4.10 -14.82 15.26
C ALA A 47 -3.33 -13.94 14.23
N TRP A 48 -3.80 -12.71 13.98
CA TRP A 48 -3.16 -11.81 13.03
C TRP A 48 -2.22 -10.84 13.73
N SER A 49 -1.02 -10.67 13.18
CA SER A 49 -0.09 -9.64 13.60
C SER A 49 -0.15 -8.46 12.64
N TYR A 50 -0.34 -7.26 13.15
CA TYR A 50 -0.41 -6.03 12.36
C TYR A 50 0.78 -5.13 12.67
N THR A 51 1.48 -4.72 11.63
CA THR A 51 2.64 -3.81 11.72
C THR A 51 2.40 -2.59 10.85
N GLY A 52 2.31 -1.43 11.47
CA GLY A 52 2.21 -0.16 10.77
C GLY A 52 3.58 0.45 10.51
N VAL A 53 3.81 0.92 9.28
CA VAL A 53 5.05 1.62 8.91
C VAL A 53 4.76 2.97 8.28
N ASP A 54 5.59 3.96 8.62
CA ASP A 54 5.52 5.31 8.06
C ASP A 54 6.92 5.93 8.02
N MET A 55 7.07 7.09 7.37
CA MET A 55 8.33 7.86 7.33
C MET A 55 8.55 8.71 8.58
N ALA A 56 7.52 8.94 9.37
CA ALA A 56 7.58 9.70 10.62
C ALA A 56 6.97 8.91 11.78
N PRO A 57 7.42 9.14 13.02
CA PRO A 57 6.78 8.55 14.19
C PRO A 57 5.42 9.19 14.45
N GLY A 58 4.44 8.39 14.89
CA GLY A 58 3.10 8.86 15.18
C GLY A 58 2.18 7.75 15.67
N ALA A 59 0.93 8.10 15.95
CA ALA A 59 -0.09 7.12 16.28
C ALA A 59 -0.24 6.11 15.13
N GLY A 60 -0.38 4.83 15.43
CA GLY A 60 -0.50 3.77 14.45
C GLY A 60 0.81 3.30 13.81
N VAL A 61 1.94 3.97 14.07
CA VAL A 61 3.26 3.65 13.50
C VAL A 61 4.05 2.78 14.47
N ASP A 62 4.27 1.52 14.11
CA ASP A 62 5.09 0.59 14.89
C ASP A 62 6.57 0.69 14.49
N LYS A 63 6.85 1.09 13.25
CA LYS A 63 8.21 1.19 12.73
C LYS A 63 8.36 2.36 11.77
N VAL A 64 9.34 3.19 12.03
CA VAL A 64 9.69 4.31 11.14
C VAL A 64 10.66 3.82 10.07
N LEU A 65 10.35 4.11 8.80
CA LEU A 65 11.21 3.82 7.65
C LEU A 65 12.08 5.06 7.34
N PRO A 66 13.33 4.86 6.87
CA PRO A 66 14.19 5.97 6.44
C PRO A 66 13.62 6.78 5.28
N GLY A 67 12.68 6.22 4.53
CA GLY A 67 12.02 6.85 3.40
C GLY A 67 11.11 5.88 2.63
N PRO A 68 10.35 6.38 1.65
CA PRO A 68 9.34 5.60 0.95
C PRO A 68 9.95 4.50 0.06
N TYR A 69 11.27 4.53 -0.15
CA TYR A 69 12.00 3.61 -1.06
C TYR A 69 13.05 2.75 -0.33
N ASP A 70 13.30 2.99 0.95
CA ASP A 70 14.25 2.22 1.75
C ASP A 70 13.55 1.40 2.83
N TRP A 71 13.23 0.16 2.49
CA TRP A 71 12.64 -0.82 3.39
C TRP A 71 13.65 -1.90 3.79
N SER A 72 14.93 -1.54 3.86
CA SER A 72 16.02 -2.48 4.22
C SER A 72 15.83 -3.12 5.58
N SER A 73 15.14 -2.43 6.48
CA SER A 73 14.81 -2.94 7.82
C SER A 73 13.64 -3.95 7.82
N ILE A 74 12.98 -4.20 6.67
CA ILE A 74 11.90 -5.17 6.53
C ILE A 74 12.41 -6.35 5.72
N GLN A 75 12.26 -7.55 6.30
CA GLN A 75 12.72 -8.78 5.70
C GLN A 75 11.92 -9.14 4.44
N THR A 76 12.59 -9.72 3.43
CA THR A 76 11.95 -10.27 2.24
C THR A 76 11.03 -11.42 2.60
N ALA A 77 9.85 -11.49 1.96
CA ALA A 77 8.85 -12.55 2.13
C ALA A 77 8.48 -12.77 3.62
N SER A 78 8.20 -11.67 4.33
CA SER A 78 7.86 -11.68 5.76
C SER A 78 6.39 -11.43 6.06
N PHE A 79 5.61 -10.93 5.08
CA PHE A 79 4.20 -10.60 5.27
C PHE A 79 3.29 -11.42 4.35
N ASP A 80 2.12 -11.78 4.88
CA ASP A 80 1.07 -12.48 4.14
C ASP A 80 0.14 -11.48 3.42
N VAL A 81 0.01 -10.28 4.00
CA VAL A 81 -0.83 -9.20 3.47
C VAL A 81 -0.07 -7.88 3.59
N VAL A 82 -0.14 -7.05 2.56
CA VAL A 82 0.27 -5.65 2.61
C VAL A 82 -0.93 -4.79 2.28
N VAL A 83 -1.18 -3.77 3.09
CA VAL A 83 -2.25 -2.79 2.84
C VAL A 83 -1.66 -1.39 2.80
N SER A 84 -2.32 -0.50 2.08
CA SER A 84 -2.01 0.93 2.07
C SER A 84 -3.25 1.71 1.70
N GLY A 85 -3.55 2.76 2.44
CA GLY A 85 -4.66 3.64 2.12
C GLY A 85 -4.28 5.11 2.20
N GLN A 86 -4.60 5.85 1.15
CA GLN A 86 -4.38 7.30 1.08
C GLN A 86 -2.89 7.66 1.35
N ALA A 87 -1.97 6.91 0.77
CA ALA A 87 -0.53 7.13 0.94
C ALA A 87 0.23 7.13 -0.40
N PHE A 88 -0.16 6.31 -1.38
CA PHE A 88 0.56 6.22 -2.65
C PHE A 88 0.49 7.50 -3.49
N GLU A 89 -0.54 8.32 -3.32
CA GLU A 89 -0.65 9.65 -3.94
C GLU A 89 0.44 10.61 -3.47
N HIS A 90 0.99 10.37 -2.28
CA HIS A 90 2.06 11.16 -1.67
C HIS A 90 3.47 10.63 -1.97
N ILE A 91 3.59 9.54 -2.74
CA ILE A 91 4.87 8.92 -3.07
C ILE A 91 5.30 9.33 -4.48
N GLU A 92 6.39 10.10 -4.62
CA GLU A 92 6.86 10.61 -5.93
C GLU A 92 7.13 9.49 -6.94
N TYR A 93 7.70 8.34 -6.50
CA TYR A 93 8.07 7.21 -7.37
C TYR A 93 7.36 5.91 -6.93
N PRO A 94 6.02 5.83 -7.09
CA PRO A 94 5.23 4.69 -6.60
C PRO A 94 5.63 3.36 -7.24
N TRP A 95 6.21 3.40 -8.46
CA TRP A 95 6.77 2.22 -9.13
C TRP A 95 8.01 1.64 -8.42
N VAL A 96 8.67 2.38 -7.53
CA VAL A 96 9.74 1.86 -6.66
C VAL A 96 9.16 1.26 -5.40
N THR A 97 8.22 1.95 -4.77
CA THR A 97 7.57 1.47 -3.55
C THR A 97 6.80 0.17 -3.78
N ILE A 98 6.09 0.02 -4.91
CA ILE A 98 5.39 -1.22 -5.22
C ILE A 98 6.33 -2.42 -5.39
N LEU A 99 7.61 -2.21 -5.78
CA LEU A 99 8.62 -3.26 -5.81
C LEU A 99 9.01 -3.72 -4.41
N GLU A 100 9.06 -2.81 -3.43
CA GLU A 100 9.28 -3.17 -2.03
C GLU A 100 8.08 -3.92 -1.46
N VAL A 101 6.84 -3.49 -1.78
CA VAL A 101 5.62 -4.23 -1.46
C VAL A 101 5.72 -5.67 -1.97
N ALA A 102 6.03 -5.85 -3.25
CA ALA A 102 6.18 -7.18 -3.84
C ALA A 102 7.32 -7.98 -3.18
N ARG A 103 8.42 -7.34 -2.76
CA ARG A 103 9.54 -7.99 -2.10
C ARG A 103 9.15 -8.55 -0.73
N VAL A 104 8.47 -7.75 0.10
CA VAL A 104 8.13 -8.13 1.47
C VAL A 104 6.99 -9.13 1.56
N LEU A 105 6.12 -9.18 0.55
CA LEU A 105 5.06 -10.19 0.45
C LEU A 105 5.65 -11.59 0.30
N ARG A 106 5.06 -12.56 1.01
CA ARG A 106 5.26 -14.00 0.79
C ARG A 106 4.67 -14.42 -0.56
N PRO A 107 5.18 -15.47 -1.20
CA PRO A 107 4.52 -16.07 -2.35
C PRO A 107 3.06 -16.44 -2.04
N GLY A 108 2.10 -15.96 -2.83
CA GLY A 108 0.66 -16.09 -2.59
C GLY A 108 0.09 -15.08 -1.59
N GLY A 109 0.91 -14.16 -1.09
CA GLY A 109 0.46 -13.03 -0.28
C GLY A 109 -0.34 -12.01 -1.09
N LEU A 110 -1.20 -11.26 -0.42
CA LEU A 110 -2.12 -10.29 -1.01
C LEU A 110 -1.67 -8.86 -0.74
N VAL A 111 -1.97 -7.98 -1.67
CA VAL A 111 -1.86 -6.53 -1.47
C VAL A 111 -3.20 -5.86 -1.76
N CYS A 112 -3.58 -4.90 -0.89
CA CYS A 112 -4.70 -3.99 -1.13
C CYS A 112 -4.19 -2.55 -1.04
N ILE A 113 -4.36 -1.78 -2.12
CA ILE A 113 -4.01 -0.35 -2.17
C ILE A 113 -5.27 0.43 -2.47
N ILE A 114 -5.56 1.44 -1.65
CA ILE A 114 -6.69 2.34 -1.82
C ILE A 114 -6.13 3.76 -1.95
N VAL A 115 -6.49 4.45 -3.03
CA VAL A 115 -5.94 5.75 -3.41
C VAL A 115 -6.98 6.61 -4.10
N PRO A 116 -6.90 7.95 -4.03
CA PRO A 116 -7.85 8.82 -4.67
C PRO A 116 -7.70 8.83 -6.21
N SER A 117 -8.83 8.88 -6.92
CA SER A 117 -8.89 9.15 -8.37
C SER A 117 -9.26 10.61 -8.67
N ALA A 118 -9.83 11.31 -7.71
CA ALA A 118 -10.31 12.68 -7.81
C ALA A 118 -9.89 13.50 -6.57
N GLY A 119 -10.51 14.64 -6.35
CA GLY A 119 -10.27 15.51 -5.20
C GLY A 119 -9.25 16.62 -5.46
N TYR A 120 -9.22 17.58 -4.53
CA TYR A 120 -8.30 18.73 -4.59
C TYR A 120 -6.88 18.36 -4.15
N GLU A 121 -5.91 19.24 -4.45
CA GLU A 121 -4.53 19.09 -3.97
C GLU A 121 -4.48 19.15 -2.44
N HIS A 122 -3.82 18.15 -1.83
CA HIS A 122 -3.54 18.13 -0.39
C HIS A 122 -2.16 17.49 -0.14
N ARG A 123 -1.32 18.15 0.64
CA ARG A 123 0.10 17.81 0.76
C ARG A 123 0.43 17.17 2.10
N TYR A 124 0.98 15.90 2.05
CA TYR A 124 1.49 15.16 3.20
C TYR A 124 2.78 14.39 2.86
N PRO A 125 3.94 15.02 2.73
CA PRO A 125 4.24 16.44 2.52
C PRO A 125 4.07 16.90 1.07
N VAL A 126 3.88 15.99 0.13
CA VAL A 126 3.66 16.22 -1.30
C VAL A 126 2.33 15.59 -1.73
N ASP A 127 1.79 16.01 -2.85
CA ASP A 127 0.60 15.40 -3.49
C ASP A 127 0.91 15.22 -4.97
N CYS A 128 1.17 14.00 -5.41
CA CYS A 128 1.79 13.72 -6.69
C CYS A 128 0.82 13.11 -7.69
N TRP A 129 -0.14 12.27 -7.21
CA TRP A 129 -0.86 11.37 -8.10
C TRP A 129 -2.35 11.29 -7.79
N ARG A 130 -3.11 11.04 -8.87
CA ARG A 130 -4.48 10.51 -8.82
C ARG A 130 -4.49 9.25 -9.67
N TYR A 131 -5.09 8.17 -9.16
CA TYR A 131 -4.96 6.86 -9.76
C TYR A 131 -6.27 6.38 -10.36
N TYR A 132 -6.21 6.00 -11.62
CA TYR A 132 -7.27 5.22 -12.26
C TYR A 132 -6.92 3.72 -12.22
N PRO A 133 -7.92 2.83 -12.40
CA PRO A 133 -7.70 1.39 -12.37
C PRO A 133 -6.58 0.89 -13.29
N ASP A 134 -6.44 1.47 -14.48
CA ASP A 134 -5.37 1.08 -15.41
C ASP A 134 -3.98 1.48 -14.94
N GLY A 135 -3.86 2.61 -14.22
CA GLY A 135 -2.62 3.01 -13.57
C GLY A 135 -2.22 2.03 -12.46
N LEU A 136 -3.18 1.62 -11.63
CA LEU A 136 -2.97 0.62 -10.59
C LEU A 136 -2.63 -0.76 -11.16
N ARG A 137 -3.32 -1.19 -12.24
CA ARG A 137 -2.97 -2.42 -12.99
C ARG A 137 -1.55 -2.36 -13.56
N ALA A 138 -1.13 -1.18 -14.05
CA ALA A 138 0.22 -1.00 -14.57
C ALA A 138 1.28 -1.13 -13.46
N LEU A 139 1.05 -0.55 -12.27
CA LEU A 139 1.92 -0.71 -11.11
C LEU A 139 2.02 -2.17 -10.67
N ALA A 140 0.90 -2.88 -10.57
CA ALA A 140 0.89 -4.29 -10.20
C ALA A 140 1.70 -5.14 -11.20
N ARG A 141 1.45 -4.96 -12.50
CA ARG A 141 2.21 -5.67 -13.56
C ARG A 141 3.70 -5.33 -13.54
N TRP A 142 4.04 -4.08 -13.25
CA TRP A 142 5.42 -3.64 -13.10
C TRP A 142 6.15 -4.41 -11.99
N ALA A 143 5.47 -4.72 -10.89
CA ALA A 143 5.99 -5.44 -9.74
C ALA A 143 5.82 -6.98 -9.83
N ASP A 144 5.37 -7.49 -10.98
CA ASP A 144 5.09 -8.93 -11.22
C ASP A 144 4.03 -9.50 -10.24
N LEU A 145 3.05 -8.66 -9.90
CA LEU A 145 1.87 -9.04 -9.13
C LEU A 145 0.71 -9.39 -10.08
N ASP A 146 -0.02 -10.44 -9.75
CA ASP A 146 -1.24 -10.84 -10.46
C ASP A 146 -2.41 -10.01 -9.93
N VAL A 147 -3.02 -9.21 -10.81
CA VAL A 147 -4.19 -8.40 -10.45
C VAL A 147 -5.40 -9.30 -10.26
N ILE A 148 -6.03 -9.19 -9.10
CA ILE A 148 -7.30 -9.84 -8.77
C ILE A 148 -8.44 -8.91 -9.12
N ASP A 149 -8.36 -7.65 -8.65
CA ASP A 149 -9.33 -6.61 -8.95
C ASP A 149 -8.65 -5.22 -9.00
N ALA A 150 -9.20 -4.34 -9.83
CA ALA A 150 -8.88 -2.92 -9.80
C ALA A 150 -10.08 -2.12 -10.33
N ALA A 151 -10.67 -1.31 -9.46
CA ALA A 151 -11.86 -0.53 -9.75
C ALA A 151 -11.82 0.83 -9.07
N THR A 152 -12.58 1.80 -9.59
CA THR A 152 -12.85 3.09 -8.95
C THR A 152 -14.30 3.13 -8.54
N ASP A 153 -14.56 3.55 -7.30
CA ASP A 153 -15.90 3.86 -6.83
C ASP A 153 -16.22 5.34 -7.17
N TRP A 154 -16.83 5.54 -8.33
CA TRP A 154 -17.18 6.88 -8.81
C TRP A 154 -18.42 7.46 -8.13
N GLU A 155 -19.29 6.60 -7.65
CA GLU A 155 -20.54 6.96 -6.97
C GLU A 155 -20.63 6.15 -5.69
N PRO A 156 -19.79 6.46 -4.67
CA PRO A 156 -19.77 5.69 -3.46
C PRO A 156 -21.16 5.68 -2.81
N ALA A 157 -21.73 4.49 -2.71
CA ALA A 157 -23.05 4.30 -2.12
C ALA A 157 -22.96 4.49 -0.60
N GLY A 158 -23.44 5.60 -0.09
CA GLY A 158 -23.53 5.87 1.33
C GLY A 158 -23.72 7.37 1.63
N ASP A 159 -24.43 7.65 2.70
CA ASP A 159 -24.44 8.97 3.32
C ASP A 159 -23.16 9.13 4.15
N TYR A 160 -22.09 9.54 3.50
CA TYR A 160 -20.84 9.84 4.19
C TYR A 160 -20.94 11.19 4.90
N SER A 161 -20.54 11.22 6.16
CA SER A 161 -20.47 12.45 6.96
C SER A 161 -19.17 13.22 6.76
N ASP A 162 -18.29 12.71 5.89
CA ASP A 162 -16.99 13.29 5.53
C ASP A 162 -16.88 13.53 4.01
N ASP A 163 -15.71 13.98 3.56
CA ASP A 163 -15.42 14.28 2.15
C ASP A 163 -15.23 13.04 1.25
N SER A 164 -15.67 11.84 1.68
CA SER A 164 -15.49 10.58 0.96
C SER A 164 -15.91 10.65 -0.52
N ALA A 165 -17.04 11.30 -0.79
CA ALA A 165 -17.56 11.42 -2.15
C ALA A 165 -16.67 12.23 -3.12
N LEU A 166 -15.78 13.08 -2.59
CA LEU A 166 -14.87 13.91 -3.40
C LEU A 166 -13.69 13.14 -3.96
N TRP A 167 -13.32 12.02 -3.32
CA TRP A 167 -12.05 11.33 -3.61
C TRP A 167 -12.18 10.26 -4.68
N ALA A 168 -13.36 9.68 -4.87
CA ALA A 168 -13.63 8.60 -5.83
C ALA A 168 -12.51 7.53 -5.72
N ASP A 169 -12.46 6.84 -4.58
CA ASP A 169 -11.36 5.93 -4.27
C ASP A 169 -11.20 4.82 -5.31
N SER A 170 -9.99 4.67 -5.82
CA SER A 170 -9.57 3.49 -6.59
C SER A 170 -8.97 2.46 -5.67
N VAL A 171 -9.39 1.23 -5.85
CA VAL A 171 -8.90 0.06 -5.11
C VAL A 171 -8.14 -0.85 -6.05
N LEU A 172 -6.97 -1.34 -5.63
CA LEU A 172 -6.24 -2.43 -6.25
C LEU A 172 -6.17 -3.60 -5.28
N VAL A 173 -6.61 -4.77 -5.70
CA VAL A 173 -6.30 -6.04 -5.04
C VAL A 173 -5.45 -6.88 -5.97
N ALA A 174 -4.28 -7.31 -5.49
CA ALA A 174 -3.39 -8.15 -6.27
C ALA A 174 -2.70 -9.20 -5.39
N ALA A 175 -2.17 -10.24 -6.01
CA ALA A 175 -1.47 -11.33 -5.33
C ALA A 175 -0.03 -11.44 -5.82
N LYS A 176 0.90 -11.77 -4.92
CA LYS A 176 2.23 -12.18 -5.31
C LYS A 176 2.19 -13.61 -5.84
N ARG A 177 2.77 -13.81 -7.03
CA ARG A 177 2.85 -15.13 -7.67
C ARG A 177 3.48 -16.16 -6.74
N ARG A 178 2.97 -17.40 -6.81
CA ARG A 178 3.51 -18.53 -6.04
C ARG A 178 4.73 -19.17 -6.69
N ASP A 179 4.81 -19.10 -8.00
CA ASP A 179 5.95 -19.52 -8.80
C ASP A 179 7.08 -18.47 -8.65
N ARG A 180 8.31 -18.89 -8.90
CA ARG A 180 9.49 -18.02 -8.75
C ARG A 180 9.33 -16.74 -9.60
N PRO A 181 9.68 -15.57 -9.04
CA PRO A 181 9.69 -14.33 -9.81
C PRO A 181 10.57 -14.52 -11.06
N ARG A 182 10.17 -13.94 -12.17
CA ARG A 182 10.98 -13.96 -13.40
C ARG A 182 12.36 -13.35 -13.08
N PRO A 183 13.48 -13.96 -13.48
CA PRO A 183 14.82 -13.42 -13.20
C PRO A 183 15.00 -11.96 -13.60
N GLN A 184 14.33 -11.52 -14.66
CA GLN A 184 14.31 -10.14 -15.13
C GLN A 184 13.63 -9.17 -14.17
N ALA A 185 12.57 -9.58 -13.45
CA ALA A 185 11.92 -8.77 -12.44
C ALA A 185 12.86 -8.50 -11.26
N THR A 186 13.60 -9.49 -10.79
CA THR A 186 14.55 -9.36 -9.69
C THR A 186 15.72 -8.43 -10.02
N ALA A 187 16.30 -8.55 -11.20
CA ALA A 187 17.39 -7.68 -11.64
C ALA A 187 16.94 -6.21 -11.78
N LYS A 188 15.77 -5.98 -12.36
CA LYS A 188 15.14 -4.68 -12.48
C LYS A 188 14.88 -4.03 -11.12
N GLN A 189 14.34 -4.79 -10.17
CA GLN A 189 14.11 -4.35 -8.80
C GLN A 189 15.40 -3.87 -8.14
N GLU A 190 16.45 -4.66 -8.22
CA GLU A 190 17.72 -4.32 -7.58
C GLU A 190 18.38 -3.08 -8.19
N VAL A 191 18.38 -2.94 -9.52
CA VAL A 191 18.91 -1.75 -10.20
C VAL A 191 18.16 -0.49 -9.78
N LEU A 192 16.83 -0.53 -9.77
CA LEU A 192 16.01 0.62 -9.41
C LEU A 192 16.16 1.00 -7.94
N ARG A 193 16.21 0.02 -7.03
CA ARG A 193 16.48 0.27 -5.62
C ARG A 193 17.81 1.00 -5.43
N ARG A 194 18.87 0.57 -6.11
CA ARG A 194 20.19 1.23 -6.05
C ARG A 194 20.15 2.66 -6.57
N ILE A 195 19.54 2.88 -7.73
CA ILE A 195 19.42 4.22 -8.32
C ILE A 195 18.63 5.14 -7.40
N THR A 196 17.49 4.70 -6.89
CA THR A 196 16.62 5.54 -6.05
C THR A 196 17.27 5.87 -4.71
N ARG A 197 17.98 4.92 -4.10
CA ARG A 197 18.77 5.19 -2.88
C ARG A 197 19.85 6.23 -3.10
N LEU A 198 20.57 6.16 -4.22
CA LEU A 198 21.58 7.15 -4.59
C LEU A 198 20.99 8.55 -4.81
N GLN A 199 19.80 8.63 -5.41
CA GLN A 199 19.10 9.90 -5.62
C GLN A 199 18.59 10.49 -4.29
N ALA A 200 18.03 9.66 -3.41
CA ALA A 200 17.57 10.10 -2.09
C ALA A 200 18.73 10.62 -1.23
N ALA A 201 19.87 9.92 -1.23
CA ALA A 201 21.06 10.35 -0.49
C ALA A 201 21.60 11.70 -0.97
N ARG A 202 21.58 11.95 -2.29
CA ARG A 202 22.02 13.25 -2.86
C ARG A 202 21.13 14.43 -2.47
N ARG A 203 19.82 14.21 -2.28
CA ARG A 203 18.89 15.26 -1.85
C ARG A 203 19.10 15.66 -0.38
N GLN A 204 19.44 14.70 0.49
CA GLN A 204 19.72 14.95 1.90
C GLN A 204 21.03 15.73 2.13
N THR A 205 21.97 15.70 1.20
CA THR A 205 23.23 16.45 1.26
C THR A 205 23.15 17.85 0.63
N ALA A 206 22.02 18.19 -0.02
CA ALA A 206 21.80 19.47 -0.70
C ALA A 206 20.89 20.43 0.08
N THR A 207 20.42 20.02 1.27
CA THR A 207 19.71 20.83 2.28
C THR A 207 20.58 21.08 3.49
#